data_598307821f1606a9a9d570e2431840c4
#
_entry.id   598307821f1606a9a9d570e2431840c4
#
_cell.length_a   1.000
_cell.length_b   1.000
_cell.length_c   1.000
_cell.angle_alpha   90.00
_cell.angle_beta   90.00
_cell.angle_gamma   90.00
#
_symmetry.space_group_name_H-M   'P 1'
#
loop_
_entity.id
_entity.type
_entity.pdbx_description
1 polymer ?
#
loop_
_entity_poly.entity_id
_entity_poly.type
_entity_poly.pdbx_seq_one_letter_code
_entity_poly.pdbx_strand_id
1 'polypeptide(L)'
;MNKILSIDVGIKNLAYCILDENKKICDWNVINLIDETIYCCCLKKNGSPCKSKASFYEIVNNKKNGYCKTHTKPELNKIKNRKVKSISIKEISQTLFETLNNYSEMLNVNKVIIENQPCLMNPMIKTVQV
;
A
#
# COMPACT_ATOMS: atom_id res chain seq x y z
N MET A 1 -2.01 -5.93 -28.24
CA MET A 1 -2.03 -7.09 -27.33
C MET A 1 -3.14 -6.92 -26.31
N ASN A 2 -4.01 -7.90 -26.22
CA ASN A 2 -5.09 -7.88 -25.22
C ASN A 2 -4.54 -8.31 -23.86
N LYS A 3 -4.66 -7.47 -22.88
CA LYS A 3 -4.26 -7.74 -21.49
C LYS A 3 -5.47 -7.86 -20.58
N ILE A 4 -5.38 -8.77 -19.63
CA ILE A 4 -6.39 -9.00 -18.60
C ILE A 4 -5.76 -8.72 -17.26
N LEU A 5 -6.39 -7.84 -16.47
CA LEU A 5 -6.05 -7.58 -15.09
C LEU A 5 -6.97 -8.37 -14.18
N SER A 6 -6.42 -9.22 -13.36
CA SER A 6 -7.13 -9.92 -12.27
C SER A 6 -6.77 -9.27 -10.93
N ILE A 7 -7.77 -8.94 -10.14
CA ILE A 7 -7.61 -8.28 -8.84
C ILE A 7 -8.32 -9.09 -7.76
N ASP A 8 -7.60 -9.33 -6.68
CA ASP A 8 -8.12 -9.81 -5.41
C ASP A 8 -8.01 -8.68 -4.38
N VAL A 9 -9.16 -8.14 -3.96
CA VAL A 9 -9.23 -6.98 -3.06
C VAL A 9 -9.40 -7.43 -1.62
N GLY A 10 -8.37 -7.19 -0.80
CA GLY A 10 -8.47 -7.26 0.65
C GLY A 10 -8.54 -5.87 1.27
N ILE A 11 -8.86 -5.77 2.55
CA ILE A 11 -8.87 -4.50 3.28
C ILE A 11 -7.44 -3.96 3.43
N LYS A 12 -6.51 -4.84 3.73
CA LYS A 12 -5.10 -4.51 3.93
C LYS A 12 -4.28 -4.61 2.65
N ASN A 13 -4.53 -5.63 1.84
CA ASN A 13 -3.72 -5.96 0.67
C ASN A 13 -4.58 -6.00 -0.59
N LEU A 14 -4.03 -5.44 -1.65
CA LEU A 14 -4.52 -5.59 -3.00
C LEU A 14 -3.56 -6.49 -3.77
N ALA A 15 -3.97 -7.69 -4.12
CA ALA A 15 -3.21 -8.55 -5.00
C ALA A 15 -3.68 -8.39 -6.44
N TYR A 16 -2.77 -8.36 -7.39
CA TYR A 16 -3.13 -8.29 -8.80
C TYR A 16 -2.21 -9.15 -9.68
N CYS A 17 -2.71 -9.51 -10.84
CA CYS A 17 -1.98 -10.18 -11.89
C CYS A 17 -2.43 -9.66 -13.26
N ILE A 18 -1.48 -9.31 -14.11
CA ILE A 18 -1.74 -8.92 -15.50
C ILE A 18 -1.27 -10.04 -16.41
N LEU A 19 -2.20 -10.56 -17.22
CA LEU A 19 -1.93 -11.61 -18.21
C LEU A 19 -2.08 -11.05 -19.61
N ASP A 20 -1.25 -11.52 -20.52
CA ASP A 20 -1.45 -11.31 -21.96
C ASP A 20 -2.44 -12.30 -22.58
N GLU A 21 -2.69 -12.17 -23.87
CA GLU A 21 -3.58 -13.04 -24.64
C GLU A 21 -3.15 -14.52 -24.67
N ASN A 22 -1.85 -14.80 -24.45
CA ASN A 22 -1.27 -16.14 -24.38
C ASN A 22 -1.23 -16.68 -22.95
N LYS A 23 -1.90 -16.03 -22.01
CA LYS A 23 -1.90 -16.36 -20.57
C LYS A 23 -0.53 -16.25 -19.90
N LYS A 24 0.39 -15.51 -20.50
CA LYS A 24 1.68 -15.20 -19.89
C LYS A 24 1.53 -14.06 -18.89
N ILE A 25 2.16 -14.22 -17.74
CA ILE A 25 2.18 -13.17 -16.70
C ILE A 25 3.06 -12.03 -17.18
N CYS A 26 2.46 -10.84 -17.31
CA CYS A 26 3.15 -9.60 -17.65
C CYS A 26 3.66 -8.88 -16.41
N ASP A 27 2.82 -8.87 -15.36
CA ASP A 27 3.14 -8.28 -14.07
C ASP A 27 2.25 -8.86 -12.98
N TRP A 28 2.74 -8.93 -11.76
CA TRP A 28 1.96 -9.35 -10.60
C TRP A 28 2.60 -8.82 -9.32
N ASN A 29 1.78 -8.44 -8.35
CA ASN A 29 2.26 -7.97 -7.06
C ASN A 29 1.16 -7.99 -6.00
N VAL A 30 1.57 -7.80 -4.77
CA VAL A 30 0.68 -7.52 -3.63
C VAL A 30 1.01 -6.14 -3.09
N ILE A 31 0.02 -5.25 -3.07
CA ILE A 31 0.16 -3.88 -2.62
C ILE A 31 -0.47 -3.75 -1.25
N ASN A 32 0.26 -3.22 -0.28
CA ASN A 32 -0.29 -2.91 1.03
C ASN A 32 -1.01 -1.57 0.98
N LEU A 33 -2.31 -1.57 1.24
CA LEU A 33 -3.17 -0.38 1.18
C LEU A 33 -3.17 0.44 2.48
N ILE A 34 -2.64 -0.10 3.57
CA ILE A 34 -2.76 0.48 4.91
C ILE A 34 -1.41 0.91 5.47
N ASP A 35 -0.36 0.19 5.14
CA ASP A 35 0.94 0.31 5.78
C ASP A 35 1.84 1.28 5.03
N GLU A 36 1.88 2.51 5.49
CA GLU A 36 2.95 3.42 5.15
C GLU A 36 4.17 3.06 6.01
N THR A 37 4.95 2.05 5.60
CA THR A 37 6.21 1.78 6.28
C THR A 37 7.17 2.92 6.05
N ILE A 38 7.50 3.65 7.11
CA ILE A 38 8.47 4.74 7.09
C ILE A 38 9.80 4.20 7.57
N TYR A 39 10.86 4.50 6.85
CA TYR A 39 12.22 4.12 7.21
C TYR A 39 13.00 5.31 7.76
N CYS A 40 14.03 5.02 8.57
CA CYS A 40 14.90 6.03 9.12
C CYS A 40 15.62 6.81 8.01
N CYS A 41 15.52 8.12 8.04
CA CYS A 41 16.16 9.01 7.07
C CYS A 41 17.63 9.37 7.40
N CYS A 42 18.13 8.93 8.55
CA CYS A 42 19.48 9.26 9.00
C CYS A 42 20.55 8.39 8.37
N LEU A 43 21.79 8.86 8.45
CA LEU A 43 22.96 8.09 8.05
C LEU A 43 23.56 7.35 9.28
N LYS A 44 24.13 6.19 9.03
CA LYS A 44 24.95 5.49 10.03
C LYS A 44 26.28 6.19 10.22
N LYS A 45 27.02 5.83 11.28
CA LYS A 45 28.37 6.38 11.57
C LYS A 45 29.36 6.22 10.42
N ASN A 46 29.20 5.19 9.59
CA ASN A 46 30.05 4.96 8.41
C ASN A 46 29.58 5.71 7.15
N GLY A 47 28.59 6.60 7.25
CA GLY A 47 28.06 7.37 6.14
C GLY A 47 27.02 6.66 5.26
N SER A 48 26.74 5.38 5.48
CA SER A 48 25.72 4.62 4.74
C SER A 48 24.30 4.94 5.25
N PRO A 49 23.26 4.86 4.40
CA PRO A 49 21.89 5.08 4.85
C PRO A 49 21.44 4.09 5.92
N CYS A 50 20.79 4.59 6.98
CA CYS A 50 20.10 3.75 7.94
C CYS A 50 18.77 3.28 7.33
N LYS A 51 18.68 2.01 6.99
CA LYS A 51 17.47 1.41 6.40
C LYS A 51 16.56 0.76 7.44
N SER A 52 16.74 1.09 8.72
CA SER A 52 15.91 0.56 9.80
C SER A 52 14.50 1.13 9.75
N LYS A 53 13.51 0.31 10.13
CA LYS A 53 12.13 0.78 10.27
C LYS A 53 12.06 1.91 11.30
N ALA A 54 11.40 3.00 10.96
CA ALA A 54 11.21 4.13 11.85
C ALA A 54 10.23 3.80 12.97
N SER A 55 10.52 4.30 14.17
CA SER A 55 9.63 4.25 15.33
C SER A 55 9.03 5.61 15.67
N PHE A 56 9.63 6.67 15.12
CA PHE A 56 9.24 8.06 15.31
C PHE A 56 9.26 8.81 13.98
N TYR A 57 8.54 9.92 13.91
CA TYR A 57 8.52 10.77 12.72
C TYR A 57 8.36 12.24 13.08
N GLU A 58 8.78 13.11 12.17
CA GLU A 58 8.45 14.53 12.13
C GLU A 58 7.91 14.91 10.76
N ILE A 59 7.16 16.00 10.68
CA ILE A 59 6.65 16.53 9.43
C ILE A 59 7.42 17.82 9.12
N VAL A 60 8.15 17.80 8.01
CA VAL A 60 8.90 18.96 7.50
C VAL A 60 8.50 19.18 6.04
N ASN A 61 8.01 20.37 5.71
CA ASN A 61 7.53 20.71 4.36
C ASN A 61 6.52 19.70 3.78
N ASN A 62 5.54 19.32 4.57
CA ASN A 62 4.51 18.32 4.25
C ASN A 62 5.05 16.90 3.97
N LYS A 63 6.30 16.62 4.31
CA LYS A 63 6.93 15.31 4.17
C LYS A 63 7.19 14.70 5.54
N LYS A 64 6.87 13.42 5.71
CA LYS A 64 7.21 12.65 6.90
C LYS A 64 8.65 12.18 6.83
N ASN A 65 9.47 12.58 7.79
CA ASN A 65 10.82 12.06 8.00
C ASN A 65 10.80 11.06 9.14
N GLY A 66 11.24 9.84 8.89
CA GLY A 66 11.27 8.76 9.89
C GLY A 66 12.57 8.70 10.66
N TYR A 67 12.49 8.27 11.90
CA TYR A 67 13.65 8.06 12.80
C TYR A 67 13.50 6.73 13.53
N CYS A 68 14.53 5.90 13.50
CA CYS A 68 14.58 4.68 14.31
C CYS A 68 14.93 5.01 15.77
N LYS A 69 14.85 4.01 16.65
CA LYS A 69 15.15 4.19 18.08
C LYS A 69 16.56 4.71 18.35
N THR A 70 17.54 4.34 17.51
CA THR A 70 18.95 4.77 17.63
C THR A 70 19.16 6.22 17.21
N HIS A 71 18.40 6.70 16.23
CA HIS A 71 18.50 8.05 15.68
C HIS A 71 17.38 8.97 16.17
N THR A 72 16.75 8.63 17.27
CA THR A 72 15.66 9.45 17.83
C THR A 72 16.17 10.80 18.33
N LYS A 73 15.27 11.79 18.24
CA LYS A 73 15.47 13.15 18.78
C LYS A 73 14.37 13.46 19.81
N PRO A 74 14.58 14.45 20.71
CA PRO A 74 13.47 15.01 21.47
C PRO A 74 12.36 15.56 20.55
N GLU A 75 11.12 15.55 21.01
CA GLU A 75 9.95 16.15 20.33
C GLU A 75 9.45 15.45 19.07
N LEU A 76 9.86 14.20 18.80
CA LEU A 76 9.34 13.42 17.70
C LEU A 76 7.98 12.77 18.03
N ASN A 77 7.13 12.65 17.01
CA ASN A 77 5.89 11.91 17.12
C ASN A 77 6.14 10.41 17.06
N LYS A 78 5.53 9.65 17.96
CA LYS A 78 5.62 8.20 17.95
C LYS A 78 4.72 7.60 16.87
N ILE A 79 5.28 6.71 16.07
CA ILE A 79 4.50 5.95 15.07
C ILE A 79 3.63 4.93 15.82
N LYS A 80 2.31 5.02 15.64
CA LYS A 80 1.35 4.06 16.17
C LYS A 80 0.98 3.07 15.08
N ASN A 81 1.06 1.77 15.39
CA ASN A 81 0.54 0.74 14.49
C ASN A 81 -0.99 0.86 14.43
N ARG A 82 -1.52 1.15 13.26
CA ARG A 82 -2.96 1.22 13.04
C ARG A 82 -3.53 -0.19 12.88
N LYS A 83 -4.58 -0.49 13.63
CA LYS A 83 -5.35 -1.73 13.43
C LYS A 83 -6.30 -1.54 12.24
N VAL A 84 -6.50 -2.60 11.45
CA VAL A 84 -7.42 -2.59 10.30
C VAL A 84 -8.81 -2.07 10.68
N LYS A 85 -9.32 -2.43 11.84
CA LYS A 85 -10.62 -1.99 12.36
C LYS A 85 -10.73 -0.48 12.63
N SER A 86 -9.61 0.23 12.74
CA SER A 86 -9.60 1.68 13.01
C SER A 86 -9.57 2.54 11.76
N ILE A 87 -9.55 1.92 10.58
CA ILE A 87 -9.42 2.61 9.30
C ILE A 87 -10.81 2.74 8.68
N SER A 88 -11.17 3.96 8.29
CA SER A 88 -12.45 4.22 7.67
C SER A 88 -12.50 3.71 6.23
N ILE A 89 -13.69 3.35 5.75
CA ILE A 89 -13.92 2.98 4.35
C ILE A 89 -13.48 4.10 3.40
N LYS A 90 -13.68 5.36 3.80
CA LYS A 90 -13.25 6.53 3.03
C LYS A 90 -11.73 6.53 2.80
N GLU A 91 -10.95 6.29 3.85
CA GLU A 91 -9.48 6.23 3.75
C GLU A 91 -9.02 5.07 2.85
N ILE A 92 -9.60 3.89 3.02
CA ILE A 92 -9.27 2.71 2.20
C ILE A 92 -9.61 2.98 0.73
N SER A 93 -10.78 3.52 0.44
CA SER A 93 -11.23 3.84 -0.91
C SER A 93 -10.33 4.88 -1.58
N GLN A 94 -9.92 5.90 -0.85
CA GLN A 94 -9.00 6.92 -1.35
C GLN A 94 -7.63 6.34 -1.66
N THR A 95 -7.07 5.55 -0.75
CA THR A 95 -5.78 4.86 -0.95
C THR A 95 -5.84 3.91 -2.13
N LEU A 96 -6.91 3.16 -2.29
CA LEU A 96 -7.13 2.26 -3.42
C LEU A 96 -7.15 3.03 -4.74
N PHE A 97 -7.89 4.14 -4.80
CA PHE A 97 -7.98 4.99 -5.99
C PHE A 97 -6.62 5.58 -6.37
N GLU A 98 -5.89 6.14 -5.41
CA GLU A 98 -4.54 6.68 -5.61
C GLU A 98 -3.57 5.59 -6.07
N THR A 99 -3.64 4.41 -5.47
CA THR A 99 -2.82 3.25 -5.84
C THR A 99 -3.06 2.85 -7.30
N LEU A 100 -4.31 2.69 -7.70
CA LEU A 100 -4.66 2.32 -9.07
C LEU A 100 -4.19 3.37 -10.08
N ASN A 101 -4.32 4.66 -9.75
CA ASN A 101 -3.86 5.75 -10.63
C ASN A 101 -2.33 5.81 -10.77
N ASN A 102 -1.60 5.40 -9.75
CA ASN A 102 -0.13 5.39 -9.78
C ASN A 102 0.46 4.19 -10.51
N TYR A 103 -0.33 3.14 -10.73
CA TYR A 103 0.09 1.94 -11.46
C TYR A 103 -0.44 1.98 -12.90
N SER A 104 0.28 2.67 -13.78
CA SER A 104 -0.10 2.83 -15.20
C SER A 104 -0.31 1.51 -15.93
N GLU A 105 0.41 0.45 -15.54
CA GLU A 105 0.25 -0.88 -16.11
C GLU A 105 -1.15 -1.46 -15.88
N MET A 106 -1.77 -1.15 -14.73
CA MET A 106 -3.14 -1.58 -14.44
C MET A 106 -4.19 -0.85 -15.26
N LEU A 107 -3.90 0.39 -15.66
CA LEU A 107 -4.81 1.20 -16.46
C LEU A 107 -4.76 0.85 -17.96
N ASN A 108 -3.69 0.18 -18.39
CA ASN A 108 -3.47 -0.17 -19.80
C ASN A 108 -3.84 -1.63 -20.08
N VAL A 109 -5.06 -2.00 -19.71
CA VAL A 109 -5.60 -3.36 -19.91
C VAL A 109 -6.95 -3.30 -20.62
N ASN A 110 -7.32 -4.40 -21.28
CA ASN A 110 -8.55 -4.49 -22.04
C ASN A 110 -9.73 -5.05 -21.23
N LYS A 111 -9.41 -5.82 -20.18
CA LYS A 111 -10.42 -6.47 -19.34
C LYS A 111 -9.94 -6.49 -17.90
N VAL A 112 -10.87 -6.26 -16.98
CA VAL A 112 -10.64 -6.38 -15.53
C VAL A 112 -11.54 -7.46 -14.97
N ILE A 113 -10.96 -8.35 -14.18
CA ILE A 113 -11.66 -9.40 -13.43
C ILE A 113 -11.41 -9.16 -11.95
N ILE A 114 -12.49 -9.05 -11.17
CA ILE A 114 -12.44 -8.87 -9.74
C ILE A 114 -13.12 -10.06 -9.07
N GLU A 115 -12.47 -10.66 -8.07
CA GLU A 115 -13.06 -11.76 -7.33
C GLU A 115 -14.30 -11.30 -6.57
N ASN A 116 -15.37 -12.09 -6.66
CA ASN A 116 -16.61 -11.81 -5.92
C ASN A 116 -16.49 -12.31 -4.47
N GLN A 117 -16.26 -11.39 -3.56
CA GLN A 117 -16.14 -11.71 -2.14
C GLN A 117 -17.48 -12.11 -1.51
N PRO A 118 -17.52 -13.19 -0.69
CA PRO A 118 -18.71 -13.58 0.02
C PRO A 118 -19.15 -12.54 1.04
N CYS A 119 -20.37 -12.05 0.96
CA CYS A 119 -20.91 -11.01 1.86
C CYS A 119 -20.89 -11.42 3.34
N LEU A 120 -21.00 -12.72 3.61
CA LEU A 120 -21.08 -13.25 4.98
C LEU A 120 -19.76 -13.23 5.74
N MET A 121 -18.61 -13.14 5.03
CA MET A 121 -17.29 -13.16 5.66
C MET A 121 -16.84 -11.77 6.11
N ASN A 122 -16.95 -10.76 5.24
CA ASN A 122 -16.59 -9.39 5.58
C ASN A 122 -17.30 -8.39 4.66
N PRO A 123 -18.40 -7.75 5.12
CA PRO A 123 -19.15 -6.78 4.31
C PRO A 123 -18.32 -5.59 3.83
N MET A 124 -17.29 -5.17 4.59
CA MET A 124 -16.42 -4.07 4.23
C MET A 124 -15.62 -4.35 2.96
N ILE A 125 -15.12 -5.58 2.77
CA ILE A 125 -14.39 -5.98 1.57
C ILE A 125 -15.27 -5.82 0.32
N LYS A 126 -16.54 -6.24 0.42
CA LYS A 126 -17.49 -6.11 -0.68
C LYS A 126 -17.77 -4.64 -1.04
N THR A 127 -17.87 -3.78 -0.05
CA THR A 127 -18.04 -2.34 -0.26
C THR A 127 -16.86 -1.73 -1.00
N VAL A 128 -15.64 -2.16 -0.72
CA VAL A 128 -14.42 -1.69 -1.40
C VAL A 128 -14.37 -2.15 -2.86
N GLN A 129 -14.93 -3.32 -3.19
CA GLN A 129 -14.98 -3.81 -4.58
C GLN A 129 -15.94 -3.04 -5.48
N VAL A 130 -17.00 -2.51 -4.92
CA VAL A 130 -18.00 -1.74 -5.66
C VAL A 130 -17.55 -0.31 -5.83
#